data_414de2835bd79989e44553e63aaea48c
#
_entry.id   414de2835bd79989e44553e63aaea48c
#
_cell.length_a   1.000
_cell.length_b   1.000
_cell.length_c   1.000
_cell.angle_alpha   90.00
_cell.angle_beta   90.00
_cell.angle_gamma   90.00
#
_symmetry.space_group_name_H-M   'P 1'
#
loop_
_entity.id
_entity.type
_entity.pdbx_description
1 polymer ?
#
loop_
_entity_poly.entity_id
_entity_poly.type
_entity_poly.pdbx_seq_one_letter_code
_entity_poly.pdbx_strand_id
1 'polypeptide(L)'
;MNSHKIVVLDAYTANPGDLSWDELGCHGQLTVYERTDRQSVVERCREADVVLTNKVVLDSEIIAQLPRLRYIGVLATGYNVVDLKCATQRQITVTNIPAYSTDSVAQMVFAHLLNIVMQVDRYARCNRDGKWASSQDFSYTLAPLVELAGKTIGIVGFGNIGSRVAAIAQQFGMRVAALTSKAEGELPEGVTKVGLEQLMAESDVVTLHCPLNASTERMVNSATLRLMKPGAILINTGRGPLVDEQAVADALQAGHLMAYAADVMCQEPPAADNPLLRCRNAFITPHIAWATREARQRLIRTAIGNVAAFLEGAPVNVVNA
;
A
#
# COMPACT_ATOMS: atom_id res chain seq x y z
N MET A 1 34.61 13.09 -18.85
CA MET A 1 33.21 13.32 -18.47
C MET A 1 33.12 13.03 -16.98
N ASN A 2 32.69 14.00 -16.15
CA ASN A 2 32.48 13.70 -14.72
C ASN A 2 31.32 12.71 -14.61
N SER A 3 31.62 11.47 -14.30
CA SER A 3 30.60 10.45 -14.08
C SER A 3 29.91 10.72 -12.76
N HIS A 4 28.57 10.90 -12.78
CA HIS A 4 27.76 11.06 -11.57
C HIS A 4 27.90 9.82 -10.69
N LYS A 5 27.96 10.01 -9.38
CA LYS A 5 27.92 8.91 -8.41
C LYS A 5 26.50 8.67 -7.96
N ILE A 6 25.97 7.49 -8.22
CA ILE A 6 24.60 7.07 -7.93
C ILE A 6 24.62 6.00 -6.85
N VAL A 7 23.86 6.20 -5.78
CA VAL A 7 23.76 5.25 -4.68
C VAL A 7 22.31 4.83 -4.48
N VAL A 8 22.05 3.52 -4.41
CA VAL A 8 20.77 2.94 -3.97
C VAL A 8 20.97 2.39 -2.56
N LEU A 9 20.21 2.89 -1.59
CA LEU A 9 20.46 2.61 -0.17
C LEU A 9 19.85 1.30 0.34
N ASP A 10 18.69 0.89 -0.19
CA ASP A 10 17.89 -0.22 0.33
C ASP A 10 17.15 -0.96 -0.80
N ALA A 11 17.93 -1.47 -1.73
CA ALA A 11 17.43 -2.08 -2.95
C ALA A 11 16.64 -3.38 -2.74
N TYR A 12 16.88 -4.12 -1.65
CA TYR A 12 16.36 -5.49 -1.43
C TYR A 12 14.84 -5.59 -1.56
N THR A 13 14.09 -4.65 -0.97
CA THR A 13 12.63 -4.69 -1.02
C THR A 13 12.08 -4.43 -2.43
N ALA A 14 12.73 -3.55 -3.20
CA ALA A 14 12.35 -3.23 -4.58
C ALA A 14 12.87 -4.27 -5.58
N ASN A 15 13.99 -4.91 -5.28
CA ASN A 15 14.62 -5.93 -6.13
C ASN A 15 15.33 -7.00 -5.29
N PRO A 16 14.62 -8.06 -4.88
CA PRO A 16 15.23 -9.18 -4.14
C PRO A 16 16.12 -10.09 -5.01
N GLY A 17 16.50 -9.67 -6.21
CA GLY A 17 17.37 -10.40 -7.12
C GLY A 17 16.70 -10.91 -8.41
N ASP A 18 15.44 -10.58 -8.64
CA ASP A 18 14.68 -10.99 -9.83
C ASP A 18 14.51 -9.89 -10.90
N LEU A 19 15.09 -8.70 -10.66
CA LEU A 19 15.13 -7.55 -11.57
C LEU A 19 16.58 -7.02 -11.66
N SER A 20 16.83 -6.06 -12.56
CA SER A 20 18.16 -5.45 -12.73
C SER A 20 18.14 -3.95 -12.47
N TRP A 21 19.30 -3.43 -12.01
CA TRP A 21 19.65 -2.03 -11.92
C TRP A 21 20.62 -1.57 -13.03
N ASP A 22 20.95 -2.44 -14.02
CA ASP A 22 21.99 -2.17 -15.02
C ASP A 22 21.71 -0.91 -15.83
N GLU A 23 20.46 -0.67 -16.22
CA GLU A 23 20.06 0.55 -16.94
C GLU A 23 20.36 1.82 -16.13
N LEU A 24 20.23 1.79 -14.79
CA LEU A 24 20.62 2.91 -13.93
C LEU A 24 22.13 3.18 -13.99
N GLY A 25 22.94 2.14 -14.12
CA GLY A 25 24.39 2.22 -14.28
C GLY A 25 24.85 2.94 -15.56
N CYS A 26 23.98 3.03 -16.58
CA CYS A 26 24.29 3.81 -17.79
C CYS A 26 24.36 5.33 -17.54
N HIS A 27 23.79 5.81 -16.43
CA HIS A 27 23.74 7.23 -16.07
C HIS A 27 24.89 7.68 -15.15
N GLY A 28 25.72 6.74 -14.64
CA GLY A 28 26.83 7.09 -13.76
C GLY A 28 27.46 5.89 -13.07
N GLN A 29 28.38 6.16 -12.16
CA GLN A 29 28.98 5.13 -11.31
C GLN A 29 27.94 4.69 -10.27
N LEU A 30 27.36 3.51 -10.46
CA LEU A 30 26.31 2.95 -9.61
C LEU A 30 26.88 2.13 -8.46
N THR A 31 26.40 2.37 -7.25
CA THR A 31 26.60 1.51 -6.08
C THR A 31 25.24 1.13 -5.51
N VAL A 32 24.96 -0.16 -5.38
CA VAL A 32 23.69 -0.67 -4.87
C VAL A 32 23.92 -1.39 -3.56
N TYR A 33 23.25 -0.93 -2.49
CA TYR A 33 23.22 -1.60 -1.20
C TYR A 33 21.85 -2.28 -1.02
N GLU A 34 21.85 -3.51 -0.57
CA GLU A 34 20.60 -4.22 -0.26
C GLU A 34 19.86 -3.61 0.92
N ARG A 35 20.62 -3.23 1.95
CA ARG A 35 20.13 -2.61 3.20
C ARG A 35 21.15 -1.60 3.71
N THR A 36 20.66 -0.51 4.28
CA THR A 36 21.52 0.51 4.90
C THR A 36 20.92 0.90 6.24
N ASP A 37 21.65 0.73 7.32
CA ASP A 37 21.30 1.27 8.63
C ASP A 37 21.57 2.79 8.69
N ARG A 38 20.91 3.48 9.64
CA ARG A 38 21.02 4.93 9.78
C ARG A 38 22.47 5.42 9.95
N GLN A 39 23.30 4.66 10.65
CA GLN A 39 24.68 5.07 10.96
C GLN A 39 25.57 5.06 9.72
N SER A 40 25.30 4.16 8.79
CA SER A 40 26.05 3.98 7.54
C SER A 40 25.65 4.93 6.41
N VAL A 41 24.49 5.63 6.52
CA VAL A 41 23.94 6.46 5.43
C VAL A 41 24.92 7.54 4.98
N VAL A 42 25.49 8.30 5.92
CA VAL A 42 26.39 9.43 5.61
C VAL A 42 27.66 8.93 4.94
N GLU A 43 28.27 7.85 5.44
CA GLU A 43 29.46 7.26 4.85
C GLU A 43 29.21 6.82 3.41
N ARG A 44 28.12 6.09 3.17
CA ARG A 44 27.75 5.55 1.85
C ARG A 44 27.39 6.63 0.84
N CYS A 45 26.82 7.76 1.30
CA CYS A 45 26.31 8.81 0.42
C CYS A 45 27.19 10.06 0.33
N ARG A 46 28.27 10.18 1.10
CA ARG A 46 29.10 11.40 1.19
C ARG A 46 29.55 11.92 -0.18
N GLU A 47 29.89 11.03 -1.08
CA GLU A 47 30.36 11.35 -2.42
C GLU A 47 29.28 11.21 -3.50
N ALA A 48 28.05 10.90 -3.13
CA ALA A 48 26.96 10.69 -4.08
C ALA A 48 26.38 12.03 -4.58
N ASP A 49 26.14 12.10 -5.87
CA ASP A 49 25.39 13.17 -6.53
C ASP A 49 23.89 12.84 -6.56
N VAL A 50 23.56 11.55 -6.64
CA VAL A 50 22.21 10.97 -6.75
C VAL A 50 22.05 9.86 -5.70
N VAL A 51 21.00 9.94 -4.90
CA VAL A 51 20.64 8.91 -3.91
C VAL A 51 19.22 8.41 -4.17
N LEU A 52 19.05 7.09 -4.25
CA LEU A 52 17.75 6.43 -4.29
C LEU A 52 17.49 5.71 -2.97
N THR A 53 16.29 5.87 -2.43
CA THR A 53 15.87 5.23 -1.16
C THR A 53 14.41 4.77 -1.21
N ASN A 54 14.11 3.63 -0.60
CA ASN A 54 12.73 3.17 -0.40
C ASN A 54 12.22 3.54 1.00
N LYS A 55 12.96 3.16 2.04
CA LYS A 55 12.56 3.34 3.46
C LYS A 55 13.65 3.94 4.35
N VAL A 56 14.89 4.03 3.88
CA VAL A 56 15.95 4.70 4.64
C VAL A 56 15.63 6.18 4.73
N VAL A 57 15.57 6.69 5.95
CA VAL A 57 15.21 8.10 6.24
C VAL A 57 16.38 9.01 5.91
N LEU A 58 16.10 10.05 5.14
CA LEU A 58 17.00 11.16 4.84
C LEU A 58 16.44 12.43 5.47
N ASP A 59 16.70 12.59 6.76
CA ASP A 59 16.32 13.78 7.52
C ASP A 59 17.32 14.94 7.33
N SER A 60 17.02 16.09 7.93
CA SER A 60 17.85 17.29 7.83
C SER A 60 19.28 17.07 8.35
N GLU A 61 19.47 16.24 9.38
CA GLU A 61 20.77 15.94 9.97
C GLU A 61 21.65 15.15 9.00
N ILE A 62 21.08 14.16 8.31
CA ILE A 62 21.76 13.37 7.28
C ILE A 62 22.03 14.23 6.04
N ILE A 63 21.00 14.90 5.52
CA ILE A 63 21.10 15.72 4.30
C ILE A 63 22.19 16.80 4.48
N ALA A 64 22.31 17.41 5.66
CA ALA A 64 23.33 18.42 5.94
C ALA A 64 24.77 17.93 5.76
N GLN A 65 25.02 16.64 5.92
CA GLN A 65 26.33 16.00 5.84
C GLN A 65 26.70 15.49 4.43
N LEU A 66 25.80 15.68 3.42
CA LEU A 66 25.97 15.22 2.07
C LEU A 66 26.23 16.40 1.11
N PRO A 67 27.49 16.89 1.02
CA PRO A 67 27.78 18.17 0.32
C PRO A 67 27.61 18.11 -1.20
N ARG A 68 27.65 16.91 -1.80
CA ARG A 68 27.54 16.69 -3.25
C ARG A 68 26.14 16.32 -3.70
N LEU A 69 25.23 16.03 -2.76
CA LEU A 69 23.89 15.53 -3.07
C LEU A 69 23.06 16.60 -3.81
N ARG A 70 22.57 16.24 -4.99
CA ARG A 70 21.74 17.08 -5.86
C ARG A 70 20.36 16.50 -6.14
N TYR A 71 20.21 15.18 -5.95
CA TYR A 71 18.97 14.49 -6.26
C TYR A 71 18.69 13.36 -5.27
N ILE A 72 17.43 13.26 -4.86
CA ILE A 72 16.89 12.13 -4.07
C ILE A 72 15.71 11.55 -4.83
N GLY A 73 15.79 10.26 -5.20
CA GLY A 73 14.67 9.50 -5.75
C GLY A 73 14.06 8.58 -4.70
N VAL A 74 12.81 8.82 -4.35
CA VAL A 74 12.10 7.93 -3.43
C VAL A 74 11.46 6.79 -4.21
N LEU A 75 11.87 5.55 -3.93
CA LEU A 75 11.39 4.31 -4.57
C LEU A 75 10.01 3.92 -4.01
N ALA A 76 9.08 4.86 -3.97
CA ALA A 76 7.73 4.70 -3.48
C ALA A 76 6.83 5.86 -3.94
N THR A 77 5.51 5.72 -3.80
CA THR A 77 4.57 6.83 -3.97
C THR A 77 4.63 7.79 -2.77
N GLY A 78 4.69 7.27 -1.53
CA GLY A 78 4.88 8.08 -0.32
C GLY A 78 6.34 8.48 -0.13
N TYR A 79 6.58 9.73 0.23
CA TYR A 79 7.92 10.34 0.35
C TYR A 79 8.23 10.92 1.74
N ASN A 80 7.51 10.50 2.75
CA ASN A 80 7.70 10.94 4.14
C ASN A 80 9.04 10.53 4.77
N VAL A 81 9.85 9.76 4.06
CA VAL A 81 11.21 9.38 4.46
C VAL A 81 12.25 10.47 4.16
N VAL A 82 11.87 11.56 3.48
CA VAL A 82 12.77 12.67 3.15
C VAL A 82 12.28 13.96 3.78
N ASP A 83 13.17 14.72 4.42
CA ASP A 83 12.91 16.10 4.84
C ASP A 83 12.89 17.01 3.60
N LEU A 84 11.69 17.19 3.04
CA LEU A 84 11.50 18.01 1.84
C LEU A 84 11.92 19.48 2.05
N LYS A 85 11.67 20.03 3.25
CA LYS A 85 12.02 21.42 3.56
C LYS A 85 13.53 21.63 3.51
N CYS A 86 14.28 20.73 4.15
CA CYS A 86 15.74 20.76 4.10
C CYS A 86 16.25 20.55 2.67
N ALA A 87 15.70 19.59 1.95
CA ALA A 87 16.08 19.31 0.55
C ALA A 87 15.88 20.54 -0.34
N THR A 88 14.72 21.22 -0.24
CA THR A 88 14.42 22.44 -1.01
C THR A 88 15.39 23.57 -0.68
N GLN A 89 15.68 23.82 0.61
CA GLN A 89 16.64 24.85 1.03
C GLN A 89 18.04 24.61 0.47
N ARG A 90 18.41 23.36 0.24
CA ARG A 90 19.70 22.96 -0.34
C ARG A 90 19.66 22.76 -1.86
N GLN A 91 18.56 23.11 -2.50
CA GLN A 91 18.37 22.95 -3.96
C GLN A 91 18.54 21.50 -4.43
N ILE A 92 18.17 20.54 -3.57
CA ILE A 92 18.15 19.11 -3.90
C ILE A 92 16.78 18.77 -4.47
N THR A 93 16.73 18.27 -5.69
CA THR A 93 15.50 17.79 -6.33
C THR A 93 15.07 16.48 -5.71
N VAL A 94 13.83 16.39 -5.24
CA VAL A 94 13.25 15.15 -4.71
C VAL A 94 12.13 14.68 -5.62
N THR A 95 12.18 13.42 -6.03
CA THR A 95 11.13 12.80 -6.85
C THR A 95 10.57 11.57 -6.18
N ASN A 96 9.34 11.21 -6.53
CA ASN A 96 8.69 9.97 -6.13
C ASN A 96 8.28 9.14 -7.35
N ILE A 97 7.60 8.02 -7.11
CA ILE A 97 7.07 7.15 -8.17
C ILE A 97 5.55 7.06 -8.04
N PRO A 98 4.79 7.88 -8.78
CA PRO A 98 3.34 7.86 -8.71
C PRO A 98 2.76 6.63 -9.43
N ALA A 99 1.63 6.12 -8.91
CA ALA A 99 0.72 5.18 -9.56
C ALA A 99 1.31 3.83 -10.08
N TYR A 100 2.55 3.48 -9.72
CA TYR A 100 3.22 2.27 -10.23
C TYR A 100 2.56 0.95 -9.77
N SER A 101 1.90 0.97 -8.62
CA SER A 101 1.32 -0.21 -7.96
C SER A 101 -0.21 -0.27 -7.99
N THR A 102 -0.88 0.60 -8.75
CA THR A 102 -2.35 0.72 -8.75
C THR A 102 -3.04 -0.62 -8.95
N ASP A 103 -2.69 -1.36 -10.02
CA ASP A 103 -3.29 -2.67 -10.32
C ASP A 103 -2.93 -3.72 -9.26
N SER A 104 -1.69 -3.72 -8.79
CA SER A 104 -1.20 -4.64 -7.78
C SER A 104 -1.95 -4.48 -6.44
N VAL A 105 -2.16 -3.23 -5.99
CA VAL A 105 -2.91 -2.95 -4.76
C VAL A 105 -4.39 -3.31 -4.92
N ALA A 106 -5.00 -2.98 -6.05
CA ALA A 106 -6.38 -3.39 -6.33
C ALA A 106 -6.53 -4.92 -6.35
N GLN A 107 -5.57 -5.63 -6.94
CA GLN A 107 -5.52 -7.09 -6.90
C GLN A 107 -5.43 -7.63 -5.47
N MET A 108 -4.62 -7.02 -4.59
CA MET A 108 -4.50 -7.43 -3.18
C MET A 108 -5.83 -7.24 -2.43
N VAL A 109 -6.58 -6.17 -2.69
CA VAL A 109 -7.93 -5.97 -2.11
C VAL A 109 -8.83 -7.16 -2.44
N PHE A 110 -8.88 -7.59 -3.70
CA PHE A 110 -9.70 -8.72 -4.12
C PHE A 110 -9.12 -10.07 -3.69
N ALA A 111 -7.81 -10.22 -3.59
CA ALA A 111 -7.19 -11.41 -3.03
C ALA A 111 -7.63 -11.62 -1.57
N HIS A 112 -7.60 -10.56 -0.75
CA HIS A 112 -8.12 -10.59 0.61
C HIS A 112 -9.63 -10.86 0.66
N LEU A 113 -10.41 -10.12 -0.13
CA LEU A 113 -11.86 -10.27 -0.15
C LEU A 113 -12.28 -11.69 -0.53
N LEU A 114 -11.73 -12.22 -1.63
CA LEU A 114 -12.03 -13.58 -2.09
C LEU A 114 -11.55 -14.65 -1.11
N ASN A 115 -10.39 -14.44 -0.47
CA ASN A 115 -9.92 -15.35 0.58
C ASN A 115 -10.89 -15.41 1.77
N ILE A 116 -11.45 -14.27 2.19
CA ILE A 116 -12.41 -14.20 3.29
C ILE A 116 -13.72 -14.89 2.93
N VAL A 117 -14.30 -14.57 1.77
CA VAL A 117 -15.64 -15.04 1.40
C VAL A 117 -15.68 -16.48 0.87
N MET A 118 -14.60 -16.98 0.25
CA MET A 118 -14.51 -18.30 -0.37
C MET A 118 -13.62 -19.28 0.39
N GLN A 119 -12.70 -18.82 1.24
CA GLN A 119 -11.83 -19.63 2.11
C GLN A 119 -11.04 -20.74 1.36
N VAL A 120 -10.63 -20.49 0.12
CA VAL A 120 -10.04 -21.49 -0.79
C VAL A 120 -8.85 -22.23 -0.15
N ASP A 121 -7.91 -21.50 0.48
CA ASP A 121 -6.74 -22.12 1.12
C ASP A 121 -7.13 -23.00 2.31
N ARG A 122 -8.14 -22.59 3.10
CA ARG A 122 -8.65 -23.39 4.22
C ARG A 122 -9.25 -24.72 3.73
N TYR A 123 -10.06 -24.69 2.66
CA TYR A 123 -10.58 -25.91 2.05
C TYR A 123 -9.46 -26.78 1.47
N ALA A 124 -8.49 -26.17 0.78
CA ALA A 124 -7.36 -26.91 0.21
C ALA A 124 -6.52 -27.61 1.28
N ARG A 125 -6.32 -26.98 2.45
CA ARG A 125 -5.65 -27.64 3.60
C ARG A 125 -6.46 -28.79 4.14
N CYS A 126 -7.73 -28.59 4.46
CA CYS A 126 -8.60 -29.65 4.97
C CYS A 126 -8.69 -30.86 4.00
N ASN A 127 -8.66 -30.61 2.69
CA ASN A 127 -8.71 -31.67 1.70
C ASN A 127 -7.40 -32.47 1.65
N ARG A 128 -6.24 -31.81 1.81
CA ARG A 128 -4.95 -32.51 1.96
C ARG A 128 -4.92 -33.39 3.23
N ASP A 129 -5.60 -32.95 4.29
CA ASP A 129 -5.75 -33.70 5.53
C ASP A 129 -6.81 -34.81 5.43
N GLY A 130 -7.35 -35.11 4.24
CA GLY A 130 -8.26 -36.20 3.94
C GLY A 130 -9.73 -35.95 4.24
N LYS A 131 -10.12 -34.71 4.62
CA LYS A 131 -11.51 -34.41 5.03
C LYS A 131 -12.53 -34.68 3.94
N TRP A 132 -12.22 -34.38 2.69
CA TRP A 132 -13.13 -34.66 1.59
C TRP A 132 -13.17 -36.14 1.23
N ALA A 133 -12.00 -36.78 1.22
CA ALA A 133 -11.92 -38.24 0.94
C ALA A 133 -12.69 -39.10 1.95
N SER A 134 -12.85 -38.61 3.18
CA SER A 134 -13.61 -39.27 4.24
C SER A 134 -15.05 -38.76 4.39
N SER A 135 -15.49 -37.82 3.54
CA SER A 135 -16.85 -37.29 3.58
C SER A 135 -17.87 -38.36 3.11
N GLN A 136 -19.02 -38.37 3.74
CA GLN A 136 -20.15 -39.23 3.30
C GLN A 136 -20.86 -38.61 2.09
N ASP A 137 -20.78 -37.26 1.95
CA ASP A 137 -21.41 -36.51 0.90
C ASP A 137 -20.39 -36.09 -0.16
N PHE A 138 -20.87 -35.79 -1.39
CA PHE A 138 -20.04 -35.34 -2.49
C PHE A 138 -19.39 -33.95 -2.24
N SER A 139 -19.91 -33.19 -1.28
CA SER A 139 -19.42 -31.86 -0.89
C SER A 139 -19.59 -31.65 0.61
N TYR A 140 -18.84 -30.67 1.15
CA TYR A 140 -19.00 -30.21 2.54
C TYR A 140 -18.68 -28.71 2.65
N THR A 141 -19.22 -28.04 3.66
CA THR A 141 -18.90 -26.64 3.98
C THR A 141 -18.28 -26.53 5.37
N LEU A 142 -17.28 -25.66 5.51
CA LEU A 142 -16.62 -25.35 6.80
C LEU A 142 -17.28 -24.18 7.51
N ALA A 143 -17.89 -23.27 6.73
CA ALA A 143 -18.61 -22.09 7.17
C ALA A 143 -19.49 -21.58 6.01
N PRO A 144 -20.46 -20.68 6.25
CA PRO A 144 -21.19 -20.03 5.17
C PRO A 144 -20.25 -19.34 4.20
N LEU A 145 -20.39 -19.64 2.92
CA LEU A 145 -19.72 -18.93 1.83
C LEU A 145 -20.56 -17.72 1.42
N VAL A 146 -19.92 -16.66 0.95
CA VAL A 146 -20.59 -15.39 0.62
C VAL A 146 -20.38 -15.07 -0.86
N GLU A 147 -21.48 -14.80 -1.57
CA GLU A 147 -21.48 -14.30 -2.92
C GLU A 147 -21.38 -12.77 -2.93
N LEU A 148 -20.55 -12.21 -3.80
CA LEU A 148 -20.33 -10.76 -3.90
C LEU A 148 -21.41 -10.04 -4.71
N ALA A 149 -22.04 -10.72 -5.67
CA ALA A 149 -23.08 -10.13 -6.52
C ALA A 149 -24.23 -9.54 -5.66
N GLY A 150 -24.66 -8.32 -6.00
CA GLY A 150 -25.68 -7.58 -5.28
C GLY A 150 -25.27 -6.98 -3.94
N LYS A 151 -24.05 -7.24 -3.43
CA LYS A 151 -23.51 -6.60 -2.23
C LYS A 151 -22.97 -5.21 -2.51
N THR A 152 -22.84 -4.39 -1.48
CA THR A 152 -22.31 -3.03 -1.58
C THR A 152 -20.86 -2.98 -1.09
N ILE A 153 -19.96 -2.44 -1.91
CA ILE A 153 -18.61 -2.07 -1.50
C ILE A 153 -18.52 -0.56 -1.32
N GLY A 154 -18.13 -0.12 -0.12
CA GLY A 154 -17.85 1.26 0.23
C GLY A 154 -16.35 1.55 0.05
N ILE A 155 -16.03 2.50 -0.79
CA ILE A 155 -14.64 2.89 -1.13
C ILE A 155 -14.34 4.24 -0.52
N VAL A 156 -13.43 4.28 0.47
CA VAL A 156 -12.96 5.51 1.09
C VAL A 156 -11.72 6.01 0.37
N GLY A 157 -11.87 7.08 -0.41
CA GLY A 157 -10.83 7.59 -1.30
C GLY A 157 -10.94 7.04 -2.73
N PHE A 158 -11.28 7.92 -3.69
CA PHE A 158 -11.53 7.57 -5.09
C PHE A 158 -10.44 8.12 -6.03
N GLY A 159 -9.16 7.87 -5.66
CA GLY A 159 -7.98 8.09 -6.49
C GLY A 159 -7.72 6.93 -7.46
N ASN A 160 -6.48 6.77 -7.92
CA ASN A 160 -6.09 5.71 -8.86
C ASN A 160 -6.47 4.30 -8.36
N ILE A 161 -6.18 3.99 -7.10
CA ILE A 161 -6.47 2.66 -6.53
C ILE A 161 -7.98 2.47 -6.33
N GLY A 162 -8.64 3.43 -5.67
CA GLY A 162 -10.08 3.32 -5.40
C GLY A 162 -10.92 3.20 -6.68
N SER A 163 -10.60 3.95 -7.73
CA SER A 163 -11.29 3.83 -9.02
C SER A 163 -11.02 2.47 -9.69
N ARG A 164 -9.82 1.92 -9.56
CA ARG A 164 -9.51 0.58 -10.07
C ARG A 164 -10.26 -0.52 -9.31
N VAL A 165 -10.34 -0.40 -7.98
CA VAL A 165 -11.14 -1.30 -7.13
C VAL A 165 -12.62 -1.23 -7.52
N ALA A 166 -13.17 -0.03 -7.73
CA ALA A 166 -14.55 0.16 -8.18
C ALA A 166 -14.84 -0.59 -9.49
N ALA A 167 -13.97 -0.41 -10.49
CA ALA A 167 -14.12 -1.06 -11.78
C ALA A 167 -14.12 -2.60 -11.68
N ILE A 168 -13.29 -3.18 -10.81
CA ILE A 168 -13.27 -4.64 -10.58
C ILE A 168 -14.51 -5.08 -9.80
N ALA A 169 -14.94 -4.32 -8.77
CA ALA A 169 -16.12 -4.63 -7.98
C ALA A 169 -17.39 -4.70 -8.84
N GLN A 170 -17.54 -3.77 -9.79
CA GLN A 170 -18.65 -3.78 -10.74
C GLN A 170 -18.69 -5.08 -11.59
N GLN A 171 -17.53 -5.64 -11.96
CA GLN A 171 -17.45 -6.91 -12.70
C GLN A 171 -17.87 -8.11 -11.83
N PHE A 172 -17.78 -8.01 -10.52
CA PHE A 172 -18.35 -8.98 -9.57
C PHE A 172 -19.84 -8.74 -9.28
N GLY A 173 -20.50 -7.80 -9.99
CA GLY A 173 -21.89 -7.47 -9.76
C GLY A 173 -22.16 -6.73 -8.45
N MET A 174 -21.14 -6.10 -7.85
CA MET A 174 -21.28 -5.31 -6.62
C MET A 174 -21.81 -3.92 -6.94
N ARG A 175 -22.58 -3.33 -6.01
CA ARG A 175 -22.88 -1.90 -5.98
C ARG A 175 -21.73 -1.15 -5.37
N VAL A 176 -21.37 0.01 -5.94
CA VAL A 176 -20.22 0.80 -5.50
C VAL A 176 -20.66 2.13 -4.90
N ALA A 177 -20.32 2.35 -3.62
CA ALA A 177 -20.47 3.62 -2.92
C ALA A 177 -19.07 4.22 -2.67
N ALA A 178 -18.89 5.52 -2.88
CA ALA A 178 -17.60 6.17 -2.74
C ALA A 178 -17.65 7.42 -1.85
N LEU A 179 -16.75 7.50 -0.88
CA LEU A 179 -16.41 8.73 -0.16
C LEU A 179 -15.22 9.38 -0.86
N THR A 180 -15.44 10.55 -1.46
CA THR A 180 -14.45 11.24 -2.27
C THR A 180 -14.68 12.75 -2.29
N SER A 181 -13.59 13.51 -2.52
CA SER A 181 -13.65 14.95 -2.77
C SER A 181 -14.08 15.31 -4.21
N LYS A 182 -14.07 14.33 -5.14
CA LYS A 182 -14.50 14.56 -6.53
C LYS A 182 -15.97 14.99 -6.58
N ALA A 183 -16.33 15.79 -7.57
CA ALA A 183 -17.72 16.10 -7.86
C ALA A 183 -18.46 14.83 -8.33
N GLU A 184 -19.78 14.79 -8.14
CA GLU A 184 -20.59 13.62 -8.51
C GLU A 184 -20.49 13.30 -10.01
N GLY A 185 -20.48 14.33 -10.86
CA GLY A 185 -20.34 14.18 -12.32
C GLY A 185 -18.96 13.75 -12.81
N GLU A 186 -17.96 13.66 -11.92
CA GLU A 186 -16.62 13.12 -12.23
C GLU A 186 -16.49 11.62 -11.91
N LEU A 187 -17.54 11.04 -11.31
CA LEU A 187 -17.55 9.61 -10.99
C LEU A 187 -18.01 8.79 -12.19
N PRO A 188 -17.42 7.60 -12.39
CA PRO A 188 -17.90 6.68 -13.41
C PRO A 188 -19.36 6.24 -13.18
N GLU A 189 -20.02 5.82 -14.23
CA GLU A 189 -21.35 5.24 -14.15
C GLU A 189 -21.38 4.05 -13.17
N GLY A 190 -22.46 3.96 -12.37
CA GLY A 190 -22.64 2.91 -11.38
C GLY A 190 -21.86 3.13 -10.07
N VAL A 191 -21.22 4.29 -9.89
CA VAL A 191 -20.59 4.70 -8.62
C VAL A 191 -21.40 5.81 -7.98
N THR A 192 -21.91 5.58 -6.76
CA THR A 192 -22.70 6.56 -5.99
C THR A 192 -21.79 7.28 -4.99
N LYS A 193 -21.80 8.63 -5.01
CA LYS A 193 -21.12 9.43 -3.97
C LYS A 193 -21.93 9.45 -2.69
N VAL A 194 -21.28 9.20 -1.57
CA VAL A 194 -21.94 9.20 -0.23
C VAL A 194 -21.05 9.82 0.83
N GLY A 195 -21.64 10.21 1.96
CA GLY A 195 -20.93 10.61 3.17
C GLY A 195 -20.38 9.41 3.95
N LEU A 196 -19.49 9.66 4.92
CA LEU A 196 -18.84 8.60 5.72
C LEU A 196 -19.85 7.72 6.45
N GLU A 197 -20.80 8.32 7.16
CA GLU A 197 -21.79 7.57 7.95
C GLU A 197 -22.65 6.66 7.08
N GLN A 198 -23.13 7.18 5.95
CA GLN A 198 -23.90 6.40 4.99
C GLN A 198 -23.06 5.26 4.38
N LEU A 199 -21.80 5.55 4.01
CA LEU A 199 -20.88 4.53 3.48
C LEU A 199 -20.73 3.38 4.48
N MET A 200 -20.45 3.70 5.76
CA MET A 200 -20.31 2.68 6.81
C MET A 200 -21.60 1.89 7.01
N ALA A 201 -22.75 2.54 7.06
CA ALA A 201 -24.02 1.89 7.33
C ALA A 201 -24.55 1.01 6.19
N GLU A 202 -24.28 1.36 4.95
CA GLU A 202 -24.85 0.67 3.79
C GLU A 202 -23.91 -0.36 3.15
N SER A 203 -22.61 -0.38 3.50
CA SER A 203 -21.64 -1.26 2.88
C SER A 203 -21.58 -2.64 3.55
N ASP A 204 -21.49 -3.70 2.73
CA ASP A 204 -21.14 -5.05 3.16
C ASP A 204 -19.61 -5.23 3.23
N VAL A 205 -18.88 -4.46 2.43
CA VAL A 205 -17.42 -4.39 2.41
C VAL A 205 -17.00 -2.94 2.41
N VAL A 206 -16.10 -2.53 3.30
CA VAL A 206 -15.46 -1.20 3.29
C VAL A 206 -13.99 -1.35 2.99
N THR A 207 -13.46 -0.54 2.06
CA THR A 207 -12.04 -0.56 1.68
C THR A 207 -11.45 0.86 1.68
N LEU A 208 -10.23 0.99 2.23
CA LEU A 208 -9.60 2.27 2.50
C LEU A 208 -8.47 2.58 1.50
N HIS A 209 -8.62 3.69 0.77
CA HIS A 209 -7.67 4.16 -0.26
C HIS A 209 -7.41 5.68 -0.19
N CYS A 210 -7.81 6.31 0.92
CA CYS A 210 -7.55 7.73 1.16
C CYS A 210 -6.11 7.94 1.69
N PRO A 211 -5.53 9.15 1.51
CA PRO A 211 -4.28 9.50 2.15
C PRO A 211 -4.45 9.61 3.68
N LEU A 212 -3.38 9.33 4.41
CA LEU A 212 -3.30 9.61 5.85
C LEU A 212 -3.01 11.09 6.07
N ASN A 213 -3.87 11.75 6.81
CA ASN A 213 -3.71 13.13 7.28
C ASN A 213 -4.51 13.32 8.58
N ALA A 214 -4.51 14.53 9.15
CA ALA A 214 -5.17 14.81 10.41
C ALA A 214 -6.69 14.53 10.40
N SER A 215 -7.36 14.59 9.24
CA SER A 215 -8.81 14.32 9.13
C SER A 215 -9.12 12.84 8.89
N THR A 216 -8.14 12.04 8.48
CA THR A 216 -8.32 10.61 8.18
C THR A 216 -7.64 9.69 9.19
N GLU A 217 -6.77 10.22 10.04
CA GLU A 217 -6.17 9.46 11.14
C GLU A 217 -7.26 8.92 12.07
N ARG A 218 -7.24 7.60 12.30
CA ARG A 218 -8.24 6.87 13.10
C ARG A 218 -9.69 7.17 12.69
N MET A 219 -9.92 7.43 11.38
CA MET A 219 -11.28 7.64 10.89
C MET A 219 -12.13 6.37 11.06
N VAL A 220 -11.51 5.19 11.06
CA VAL A 220 -12.15 3.94 11.47
C VAL A 220 -11.82 3.70 12.94
N ASN A 221 -12.80 3.90 13.80
CA ASN A 221 -12.71 3.78 15.25
C ASN A 221 -13.99 3.15 15.82
N SER A 222 -14.08 3.01 17.13
CA SER A 222 -15.26 2.39 17.79
C SER A 222 -16.61 3.04 17.41
N ALA A 223 -16.65 4.34 17.12
CA ALA A 223 -17.88 5.01 16.74
C ALA A 223 -18.28 4.67 15.29
N THR A 224 -17.36 4.76 14.34
CA THR A 224 -17.63 4.45 12.94
C THR A 224 -17.80 2.95 12.69
N LEU A 225 -17.09 2.09 13.44
CA LEU A 225 -17.31 0.63 13.38
C LEU A 225 -18.71 0.21 13.81
N ARG A 226 -19.31 0.88 14.82
CA ARG A 226 -20.69 0.60 15.22
C ARG A 226 -21.73 0.94 14.16
N LEU A 227 -21.42 1.80 13.20
CA LEU A 227 -22.28 2.09 12.06
C LEU A 227 -22.26 0.99 11.01
N MET A 228 -21.19 0.20 10.95
CA MET A 228 -21.07 -0.87 9.95
C MET A 228 -22.12 -1.96 10.18
N LYS A 229 -22.53 -2.61 9.10
CA LYS A 229 -23.43 -3.76 9.18
C LYS A 229 -22.82 -4.88 10.03
N PRO A 230 -23.60 -5.58 10.84
CA PRO A 230 -23.17 -6.84 11.44
C PRO A 230 -22.70 -7.81 10.34
N GLY A 231 -21.50 -8.37 10.50
CA GLY A 231 -20.91 -9.26 9.51
C GLY A 231 -20.25 -8.56 8.31
N ALA A 232 -20.05 -7.25 8.36
CA ALA A 232 -19.30 -6.51 7.33
C ALA A 232 -17.81 -6.87 7.34
N ILE A 233 -17.16 -6.65 6.20
CA ILE A 233 -15.71 -6.84 6.00
C ILE A 233 -15.05 -5.47 5.87
N LEU A 234 -13.94 -5.27 6.60
CA LEU A 234 -13.11 -4.07 6.48
C LEU A 234 -11.76 -4.43 5.85
N ILE A 235 -11.32 -3.66 4.84
CA ILE A 235 -10.04 -3.88 4.14
C ILE A 235 -9.21 -2.58 4.17
N ASN A 236 -7.95 -2.69 4.60
CA ASN A 236 -7.02 -1.56 4.62
C ASN A 236 -5.72 -1.89 3.88
N THR A 237 -5.59 -1.41 2.66
CA THR A 237 -4.35 -1.45 1.87
C THR A 237 -3.75 -0.05 1.69
N GLY A 238 -4.21 0.92 2.45
CA GLY A 238 -3.78 2.31 2.40
C GLY A 238 -2.66 2.62 3.39
N ARG A 239 -3.04 2.98 4.62
CA ARG A 239 -2.11 3.27 5.72
C ARG A 239 -2.67 2.73 7.04
N GLY A 240 -1.81 2.13 7.86
CA GLY A 240 -2.21 1.57 9.17
C GLY A 240 -2.98 2.55 10.05
N PRO A 241 -2.48 3.78 10.30
CA PRO A 241 -3.13 4.74 11.17
C PRO A 241 -4.49 5.28 10.69
N LEU A 242 -5.01 4.86 9.54
CA LEU A 242 -6.40 5.13 9.16
C LEU A 242 -7.40 4.43 10.09
N VAL A 243 -6.97 3.39 10.79
CA VAL A 243 -7.79 2.61 11.71
C VAL A 243 -7.24 2.68 13.14
N ASP A 244 -8.13 2.59 14.11
CA ASP A 244 -7.79 2.24 15.49
C ASP A 244 -7.72 0.71 15.60
N GLU A 245 -6.51 0.17 15.69
CA GLU A 245 -6.27 -1.28 15.69
C GLU A 245 -6.93 -2.00 16.86
N GLN A 246 -7.00 -1.37 18.05
CA GLN A 246 -7.68 -1.94 19.20
C GLN A 246 -9.20 -1.99 18.96
N ALA A 247 -9.78 -0.91 18.45
CA ALA A 247 -11.22 -0.87 18.16
C ALA A 247 -11.63 -1.92 17.10
N VAL A 248 -10.77 -2.13 16.09
CA VAL A 248 -11.00 -3.18 15.09
C VAL A 248 -10.89 -4.57 15.73
N ALA A 249 -9.88 -4.82 16.57
CA ALA A 249 -9.75 -6.09 17.28
C ALA A 249 -10.95 -6.39 18.18
N ASP A 250 -11.45 -5.38 18.90
CA ASP A 250 -12.64 -5.51 19.75
C ASP A 250 -13.90 -5.84 18.91
N ALA A 251 -14.08 -5.19 17.76
CA ALA A 251 -15.18 -5.46 16.84
C ALA A 251 -15.13 -6.87 16.23
N LEU A 252 -13.92 -7.38 15.95
CA LEU A 252 -13.71 -8.74 15.49
C LEU A 252 -14.03 -9.79 16.58
N GLN A 253 -13.56 -9.54 17.80
CA GLN A 253 -13.79 -10.42 18.95
C GLN A 253 -15.27 -10.45 19.37
N ALA A 254 -15.96 -9.32 19.27
CA ALA A 254 -17.39 -9.23 19.51
C ALA A 254 -18.25 -9.87 18.39
N GLY A 255 -17.63 -10.29 17.27
CA GLY A 255 -18.35 -10.85 16.11
C GLY A 255 -19.17 -9.80 15.34
N HIS A 256 -18.93 -8.51 15.58
CA HIS A 256 -19.58 -7.44 14.83
C HIS A 256 -19.05 -7.38 13.38
N LEU A 257 -17.73 -7.46 13.18
CA LEU A 257 -17.13 -7.64 11.88
C LEU A 257 -16.94 -9.13 11.57
N MET A 258 -17.25 -9.54 10.32
CA MET A 258 -16.91 -10.86 9.81
C MET A 258 -15.38 -11.02 9.76
N ALA A 259 -14.68 -10.02 9.20
CA ALA A 259 -13.25 -10.05 9.03
C ALA A 259 -12.65 -8.65 8.87
N TYR A 260 -11.38 -8.54 9.20
CA TYR A 260 -10.50 -7.43 8.84
C TYR A 260 -9.36 -7.97 7.98
N ALA A 261 -9.08 -7.32 6.86
CA ALA A 261 -7.90 -7.60 6.06
C ALA A 261 -7.03 -6.34 5.93
N ALA A 262 -5.72 -6.47 6.11
CA ALA A 262 -4.82 -5.35 5.97
C ALA A 262 -3.49 -5.77 5.35
N ASP A 263 -2.94 -4.87 4.54
CA ASP A 263 -1.56 -4.97 4.07
C ASP A 263 -0.62 -4.01 4.83
N VAL A 264 -1.20 -3.20 5.73
CA VAL A 264 -0.50 -2.14 6.46
C VAL A 264 -0.88 -2.15 7.93
N MET A 265 0.06 -1.74 8.80
CA MET A 265 -0.12 -1.65 10.25
C MET A 265 0.28 -0.25 10.75
N CYS A 266 -0.20 0.13 11.94
CA CYS A 266 0.18 1.41 12.56
C CYS A 266 1.68 1.49 12.83
N GLN A 267 2.28 0.38 13.21
CA GLN A 267 3.72 0.20 13.32
C GLN A 267 4.15 -0.94 12.39
N GLU A 268 5.16 -0.72 11.58
CA GLU A 268 5.73 -1.69 10.64
C GLU A 268 7.25 -1.83 10.83
N PRO A 269 7.76 -3.03 11.21
CA PRO A 269 7.04 -4.26 11.59
C PRO A 269 6.17 -4.06 12.84
N PRO A 270 5.03 -4.80 12.95
CA PRO A 270 4.15 -4.70 14.10
C PRO A 270 4.78 -5.26 15.37
N ALA A 271 4.40 -4.73 16.53
CA ALA A 271 4.75 -5.34 17.80
C ALA A 271 4.14 -6.73 17.94
N ALA A 272 4.86 -7.67 18.57
CA ALA A 272 4.42 -9.06 18.70
C ALA A 272 3.12 -9.23 19.52
N ASP A 273 2.78 -8.27 20.34
CA ASP A 273 1.57 -8.22 21.16
C ASP A 273 0.41 -7.43 20.51
N ASN A 274 0.58 -6.97 19.27
CA ASN A 274 -0.47 -6.25 18.56
C ASN A 274 -1.78 -7.06 18.57
N PRO A 275 -2.92 -6.44 18.97
CA PRO A 275 -4.18 -7.15 19.19
C PRO A 275 -4.72 -7.82 17.93
N LEU A 276 -4.49 -7.25 16.76
CA LEU A 276 -4.95 -7.80 15.47
C LEU A 276 -4.26 -9.13 15.12
N LEU A 277 -2.99 -9.32 15.51
CA LEU A 277 -2.25 -10.56 15.27
C LEU A 277 -2.83 -11.76 16.07
N ARG A 278 -3.66 -11.49 17.07
CA ARG A 278 -4.34 -12.52 17.88
C ARG A 278 -5.75 -12.85 17.38
N CYS A 279 -6.30 -12.05 16.46
CA CYS A 279 -7.63 -12.26 15.91
C CYS A 279 -7.60 -13.28 14.75
N ARG A 280 -8.34 -14.38 14.87
CA ARG A 280 -8.38 -15.45 13.84
C ARG A 280 -8.98 -15.00 12.51
N ASN A 281 -9.82 -13.97 12.55
CA ASN A 281 -10.50 -13.36 11.41
C ASN A 281 -9.84 -12.02 10.98
N ALA A 282 -8.61 -11.75 11.43
CA ALA A 282 -7.72 -10.74 10.87
C ALA A 282 -6.75 -11.39 9.87
N PHE A 283 -6.70 -10.86 8.65
CA PHE A 283 -5.87 -11.35 7.55
C PHE A 283 -4.85 -10.26 7.23
N ILE A 284 -3.62 -10.40 7.76
CA ILE A 284 -2.58 -9.38 7.66
C ILE A 284 -1.49 -9.86 6.70
N THR A 285 -1.16 -9.05 5.70
CA THR A 285 -0.01 -9.23 4.82
C THR A 285 1.05 -8.16 5.12
N PRO A 286 2.36 -8.45 4.94
CA PRO A 286 3.44 -7.60 5.45
C PRO A 286 3.82 -6.48 4.47
N HIS A 287 2.85 -5.61 4.13
CA HIS A 287 3.00 -4.44 3.24
C HIS A 287 3.56 -4.80 1.86
N ILE A 288 2.94 -5.80 1.22
CA ILE A 288 3.37 -6.37 -0.07
C ILE A 288 2.36 -6.12 -1.22
N ALA A 289 1.30 -5.37 -0.99
CA ALA A 289 0.30 -5.08 -2.03
C ALA A 289 0.92 -4.40 -3.28
N TRP A 290 2.03 -3.68 -3.11
CA TRP A 290 2.80 -3.05 -4.17
C TRP A 290 3.87 -3.94 -4.80
N ALA A 291 4.18 -5.11 -4.21
CA ALA A 291 5.43 -5.85 -4.41
C ALA A 291 5.37 -6.89 -5.54
N THR A 292 4.32 -6.90 -6.39
CA THR A 292 4.33 -7.79 -7.56
C THR A 292 5.53 -7.47 -8.47
N ARG A 293 6.03 -8.48 -9.17
CA ARG A 293 7.19 -8.31 -10.06
C ARG A 293 6.95 -7.20 -11.09
N GLU A 294 5.75 -7.13 -11.65
CA GLU A 294 5.36 -6.14 -12.65
C GLU A 294 5.32 -4.72 -12.07
N ALA A 295 4.80 -4.55 -10.84
CA ALA A 295 4.79 -3.27 -10.16
C ALA A 295 6.21 -2.81 -9.81
N ARG A 296 7.06 -3.70 -9.29
CA ARG A 296 8.47 -3.42 -9.01
C ARG A 296 9.27 -3.09 -10.28
N GLN A 297 8.96 -3.75 -11.39
CA GLN A 297 9.57 -3.42 -12.69
C GLN A 297 9.16 -2.01 -13.15
N ARG A 298 7.87 -1.63 -13.01
CA ARG A 298 7.42 -0.26 -13.28
C ARG A 298 8.09 0.76 -12.36
N LEU A 299 8.22 0.43 -11.07
CA LEU A 299 8.89 1.27 -10.07
C LEU A 299 10.35 1.55 -10.50
N ILE A 300 11.14 0.51 -10.79
CA ILE A 300 12.54 0.65 -11.18
C ILE A 300 12.66 1.44 -12.48
N ARG A 301 11.86 1.12 -13.50
CA ARG A 301 11.87 1.85 -14.78
C ARG A 301 11.54 3.33 -14.60
N THR A 302 10.54 3.67 -13.78
CA THR A 302 10.18 5.06 -13.50
C THR A 302 11.29 5.76 -12.71
N ALA A 303 11.94 5.08 -11.75
CA ALA A 303 13.08 5.63 -11.02
C ALA A 303 14.24 5.98 -11.96
N ILE A 304 14.57 5.08 -12.88
CA ILE A 304 15.60 5.31 -13.90
C ILE A 304 15.24 6.49 -14.79
N GLY A 305 13.99 6.55 -15.28
CA GLY A 305 13.49 7.68 -16.07
C GLY A 305 13.54 9.01 -15.33
N ASN A 306 13.22 9.03 -14.04
CA ASN A 306 13.32 10.24 -13.20
C ASN A 306 14.78 10.71 -13.05
N VAL A 307 15.73 9.79 -12.86
CA VAL A 307 17.16 10.12 -12.80
C VAL A 307 17.64 10.66 -14.14
N ALA A 308 17.31 10.02 -15.26
CA ALA A 308 17.65 10.48 -16.59
C ALA A 308 17.13 11.91 -16.84
N ALA A 309 15.86 12.16 -16.60
CA ALA A 309 15.23 13.46 -16.77
C ALA A 309 15.88 14.56 -15.89
N PHE A 310 16.26 14.22 -14.65
CA PHE A 310 17.00 15.13 -13.78
C PHE A 310 18.38 15.48 -14.36
N LEU A 311 19.12 14.50 -14.84
CA LEU A 311 20.46 14.70 -15.40
C LEU A 311 20.44 15.51 -16.72
N GLU A 312 19.33 15.43 -17.46
CA GLU A 312 19.05 16.22 -18.66
C GLU A 312 18.54 17.65 -18.34
N GLY A 313 18.33 17.99 -17.06
CA GLY A 313 17.89 19.31 -16.62
C GLY A 313 16.36 19.52 -16.71
N ALA A 314 15.58 18.46 -16.95
CA ALA A 314 14.12 18.50 -17.05
C ALA A 314 13.46 17.52 -16.07
N PRO A 315 13.63 17.66 -14.73
CA PRO A 315 13.16 16.69 -13.77
C PRO A 315 11.63 16.54 -13.79
N VAL A 316 11.17 15.29 -13.66
CA VAL A 316 9.75 14.93 -13.61
C VAL A 316 9.42 14.26 -12.27
N ASN A 317 8.12 14.20 -11.93
CA ASN A 317 7.64 13.64 -10.66
C ASN A 317 8.27 14.30 -9.42
N VAL A 318 8.59 15.59 -9.50
CA VAL A 318 9.18 16.38 -8.40
C VAL A 318 8.12 16.61 -7.32
N VAL A 319 8.51 16.42 -6.04
CA VAL A 319 7.62 16.56 -4.88
C VAL A 319 7.99 17.70 -3.94
N ASN A 320 9.05 18.44 -4.24
CA ASN A 320 9.54 19.58 -3.45
C ASN A 320 9.80 20.84 -4.30
N ALA A 321 9.05 21.01 -5.39
CA ALA A 321 9.10 22.21 -6.25
C ALA A 321 8.47 23.43 -5.57
#